data_ccecae8e4faba38007f8489e141b1695
#
_entry.id   ccecae8e4faba38007f8489e141b1695
#
_cell.length_a   1.000
_cell.length_b   1.000
_cell.length_c   1.000
_cell.angle_alpha   90.00
_cell.angle_beta   90.00
_cell.angle_gamma   90.00
#
_symmetry.space_group_name_H-M   'P 1'
#
loop_
_entity.id
_entity.type
_entity.pdbx_description
1 polymer ?
#
loop_
_entity_poly.entity_id
_entity_poly.type
_entity_poly.pdbx_seq_one_letter_code
_entity_poly.pdbx_strand_id
1 'polypeptide(L)'
;VNVMDSLAKFSLEYKDMPTLGFTHFQAAQLTTVGKRATLWLQSLVLDFEELEFRLDTLRFRGVKGTTGTAASFAELFNHDFDKVKKLDIMVSERMGFDKRFMVTGQTYDRKVDAEILAL
;
A
#
# COMPACT_ATOMS: atom_id res chain seq x y z
N VAL A 1 4.67 8.07 -9.14
CA VAL A 1 4.71 9.55 -9.25
C VAL A 1 5.28 10.01 -10.58
N ASN A 2 6.50 9.60 -10.98
CA ASN A 2 7.11 10.09 -12.24
C ASN A 2 6.28 9.80 -13.50
N VAL A 3 5.66 8.61 -13.59
CA VAL A 3 4.79 8.24 -14.71
C VAL A 3 3.52 9.10 -14.72
N MET A 4 2.94 9.37 -13.56
CA MET A 4 1.76 10.24 -13.43
C MET A 4 2.06 11.66 -13.89
N ASP A 5 3.21 12.23 -13.49
CA ASP A 5 3.66 13.56 -13.92
C ASP A 5 3.86 13.61 -15.45
N SER A 6 4.49 12.57 -16.02
CA SER A 6 4.67 12.49 -17.47
C SER A 6 3.34 12.38 -18.23
N LEU A 7 2.39 11.58 -17.73
CA LEU A 7 1.05 11.48 -18.33
C LEU A 7 0.25 12.77 -18.18
N ALA A 8 0.36 13.48 -17.07
CA ALA A 8 -0.29 14.76 -16.87
C ALA A 8 0.22 15.80 -17.87
N LYS A 9 1.55 15.91 -18.05
CA LYS A 9 2.16 16.79 -19.04
C LYS A 9 1.72 16.44 -20.46
N PHE A 10 1.79 15.18 -20.83
CA PHE A 10 1.31 14.69 -22.13
C PHE A 10 -0.19 15.01 -22.34
N SER A 11 -1.01 14.79 -21.33
CA SER A 11 -2.44 15.07 -21.43
C SER A 11 -2.74 16.55 -21.69
N LEU A 12 -1.99 17.44 -21.05
CA LEU A 12 -2.10 18.88 -21.25
C LEU A 12 -1.61 19.32 -22.64
N GLU A 13 -0.50 18.75 -23.12
CA GLU A 13 0.05 19.04 -24.45
C GLU A 13 -0.91 18.66 -25.57
N TYR A 14 -1.58 17.50 -25.45
CA TYR A 14 -2.46 16.96 -26.49
C TYR A 14 -3.96 17.08 -26.15
N LYS A 15 -4.32 17.96 -25.23
CA LYS A 15 -5.72 18.16 -24.79
C LYS A 15 -6.68 18.54 -25.91
N ASP A 16 -6.19 19.28 -26.91
CA ASP A 16 -6.98 19.79 -28.03
C ASP A 16 -6.77 18.98 -29.33
N MET A 17 -5.95 17.94 -29.31
CA MET A 17 -5.71 17.08 -30.47
C MET A 17 -6.89 16.10 -30.65
N PRO A 18 -7.71 16.23 -31.70
CA PRO A 18 -8.86 15.38 -31.88
C PRO A 18 -8.44 13.96 -32.29
N THR A 19 -9.17 12.98 -31.84
CA THR A 19 -9.04 11.59 -32.23
C THR A 19 -10.40 10.91 -32.24
N LEU A 20 -10.59 9.89 -33.07
CA LEU A 20 -11.83 9.17 -33.18
C LEU A 20 -11.93 8.09 -32.10
N GLY A 21 -13.06 8.09 -31.38
CA GLY A 21 -13.45 6.98 -30.50
C GLY A 21 -14.10 5.87 -31.32
N PHE A 22 -13.94 4.64 -30.85
CA PHE A 22 -14.53 3.43 -31.43
C PHE A 22 -15.32 2.68 -30.37
N THR A 23 -16.48 2.14 -30.76
CA THR A 23 -17.27 1.19 -29.98
C THR A 23 -17.72 0.07 -30.89
N HIS A 24 -17.67 -1.18 -30.42
CA HIS A 24 -18.07 -2.35 -31.22
C HIS A 24 -17.39 -2.40 -32.62
N PHE A 25 -16.09 -2.05 -32.70
CA PHE A 25 -15.31 -1.94 -33.94
C PHE A 25 -15.88 -0.95 -34.97
N GLN A 26 -16.73 -0.02 -34.56
CA GLN A 26 -17.30 1.03 -35.38
C GLN A 26 -16.87 2.40 -34.90
N ALA A 27 -16.78 3.35 -35.83
CA ALA A 27 -16.55 4.74 -35.53
C ALA A 27 -17.66 5.28 -34.63
N ALA A 28 -17.28 5.94 -33.56
CA ALA A 28 -18.18 6.58 -32.61
C ALA A 28 -17.92 8.09 -32.58
N GLN A 29 -17.95 8.69 -31.39
CA GLN A 29 -17.75 10.14 -31.26
C GLN A 29 -16.27 10.52 -31.21
N LEU A 30 -16.00 11.76 -31.55
CA LEU A 30 -14.67 12.36 -31.35
C LEU A 30 -14.36 12.52 -29.87
N THR A 31 -13.10 12.34 -29.55
CA THR A 31 -12.49 12.66 -28.28
C THR A 31 -11.15 13.34 -28.53
N THR A 32 -10.30 13.49 -27.53
CA THR A 32 -8.95 14.00 -27.73
C THR A 32 -7.89 13.01 -27.25
N VAL A 33 -6.69 13.13 -27.78
CA VAL A 33 -5.53 12.32 -27.36
C VAL A 33 -5.23 12.57 -25.89
N GLY A 34 -5.25 13.84 -25.46
CA GLY A 34 -5.06 14.19 -24.05
C GLY A 34 -6.13 13.58 -23.15
N LYS A 35 -7.42 13.63 -23.53
CA LYS A 35 -8.50 12.96 -22.78
C LYS A 35 -8.26 11.45 -22.65
N ARG A 36 -7.78 10.79 -23.68
CA ARG A 36 -7.47 9.36 -23.64
C ARG A 36 -6.34 9.05 -22.65
N ALA A 37 -5.30 9.90 -22.61
CA ALA A 37 -4.21 9.76 -21.67
C ALA A 37 -4.65 10.00 -20.20
N THR A 38 -5.63 10.89 -19.96
CA THR A 38 -6.16 11.11 -18.61
C THR A 38 -6.89 9.88 -18.04
N LEU A 39 -7.40 8.97 -18.87
CA LEU A 39 -8.00 7.73 -18.39
C LEU A 39 -6.96 6.81 -17.74
N TRP A 40 -5.77 6.71 -18.34
CA TRP A 40 -4.67 5.95 -17.75
C TRP A 40 -4.12 6.66 -16.50
N LEU A 41 -4.00 7.98 -16.55
CA LEU A 41 -3.60 8.77 -15.38
C LEU A 41 -4.57 8.56 -14.20
N GLN A 42 -5.87 8.55 -14.46
CA GLN A 42 -6.89 8.31 -13.42
C GLN A 42 -6.72 6.94 -12.75
N SER A 43 -6.42 5.89 -13.52
CA SER A 43 -6.15 4.56 -12.94
C SER A 43 -4.95 4.58 -12.01
N LEU A 44 -3.84 5.22 -12.44
CA LEU A 44 -2.64 5.35 -11.61
C LEU A 44 -2.85 6.21 -10.35
N VAL A 45 -3.76 7.20 -10.40
CA VAL A 45 -4.14 7.99 -9.23
C VAL A 45 -4.86 7.11 -8.21
N LEU A 46 -5.81 6.28 -8.66
CA LEU A 46 -6.51 5.33 -7.79
C LEU A 46 -5.55 4.31 -7.15
N ASP A 47 -4.62 3.77 -7.92
CA ASP A 47 -3.59 2.87 -7.41
C ASP A 47 -2.70 3.56 -6.37
N PHE A 48 -2.38 4.84 -6.59
CA PHE A 48 -1.57 5.62 -5.66
C PHE A 48 -2.30 5.89 -4.34
N GLU A 49 -3.58 6.26 -4.39
CA GLU A 49 -4.43 6.45 -3.21
C GLU A 49 -4.54 5.16 -2.38
N GLU A 50 -4.72 4.01 -3.05
CA GLU A 50 -4.76 2.72 -2.37
C GLU A 50 -3.40 2.37 -1.74
N LEU A 51 -2.29 2.65 -2.42
CA LEU A 51 -0.94 2.45 -1.88
C LEU A 51 -0.71 3.29 -0.62
N GLU A 52 -1.07 4.57 -0.64
CA GLU A 52 -0.96 5.45 0.55
C GLU A 52 -1.79 4.91 1.71
N PHE A 53 -3.02 4.47 1.43
CA PHE A 53 -3.88 3.85 2.44
C PHE A 53 -3.25 2.59 3.04
N ARG A 54 -2.66 1.71 2.22
CA ARG A 54 -1.99 0.50 2.71
C ARG A 54 -0.76 0.81 3.54
N LEU A 55 0.03 1.80 3.15
CA LEU A 55 1.18 2.26 3.93
C LEU A 55 0.75 2.81 5.31
N ASP A 56 -0.30 3.63 5.36
CA ASP A 56 -0.80 4.19 6.62
C ASP A 56 -1.43 3.12 7.54
N THR A 57 -2.04 2.10 6.96
CA THR A 57 -2.69 1.03 7.73
C THR A 57 -1.77 -0.14 8.10
N LEU A 58 -0.59 -0.23 7.49
CA LEU A 58 0.38 -1.27 7.81
C LEU A 58 0.83 -1.17 9.26
N ARG A 59 0.79 -2.31 9.95
CA ARG A 59 1.12 -2.39 11.38
C ARG A 59 2.31 -3.29 11.60
N PHE A 60 3.09 -2.97 12.62
CA PHE A 60 4.16 -3.86 13.04
C PHE A 60 3.60 -5.19 13.57
N ARG A 61 4.19 -6.29 13.14
CA ARG A 61 3.77 -7.63 13.53
C ARG A 61 3.93 -7.89 15.03
N GLY A 62 4.90 -7.28 15.66
CA GLY A 62 5.33 -7.53 17.02
C GLY A 62 6.57 -8.43 17.11
N VAL A 63 7.23 -8.39 18.25
CA VAL A 63 8.40 -9.22 18.55
C VAL A 63 7.93 -10.58 19.04
N LYS A 64 8.04 -11.61 18.19
CA LYS A 64 7.54 -12.97 18.45
C LYS A 64 8.61 -14.03 18.17
N GLY A 65 8.53 -15.12 18.90
CA GLY A 65 9.34 -16.31 18.66
C GLY A 65 8.80 -17.18 17.51
N THR A 66 9.41 -18.35 17.31
CA THR A 66 9.10 -19.27 16.21
C THR A 66 7.67 -19.83 16.24
N THR A 67 7.02 -19.82 17.40
CA THR A 67 5.62 -20.27 17.56
C THR A 67 4.62 -19.11 17.59
N GLY A 68 5.08 -17.88 17.37
CA GLY A 68 4.24 -16.69 17.44
C GLY A 68 3.94 -16.22 18.85
N THR A 69 4.71 -16.67 19.84
CA THR A 69 4.57 -16.29 21.24
C THR A 69 5.75 -15.40 21.68
N ALA A 70 5.60 -14.76 22.83
CA ALA A 70 6.69 -14.03 23.50
C ALA A 70 7.37 -14.85 24.60
N ALA A 71 7.24 -16.19 24.59
CA ALA A 71 7.71 -17.05 25.66
C ALA A 71 9.23 -16.91 25.94
N SER A 72 10.06 -16.87 24.89
CA SER A 72 11.51 -16.68 25.04
C SER A 72 11.87 -15.33 25.66
N PHE A 73 11.13 -14.29 25.35
CA PHE A 73 11.34 -12.96 25.94
C PHE A 73 10.83 -12.89 27.38
N ALA A 74 9.74 -13.60 27.69
CA ALA A 74 9.26 -13.73 29.06
C ALA A 74 10.31 -14.42 29.94
N GLU A 75 10.92 -15.51 29.47
CA GLU A 75 12.00 -16.21 30.15
C GLU A 75 13.21 -15.30 30.33
N LEU A 76 13.64 -14.58 29.29
CA LEU A 76 14.78 -13.65 29.36
C LEU A 76 14.58 -12.55 30.43
N PHE A 77 13.35 -12.11 30.64
CA PHE A 77 13.02 -11.09 31.64
C PHE A 77 12.48 -11.66 32.96
N ASN A 78 12.70 -12.94 33.26
CA ASN A 78 12.20 -13.60 34.46
C ASN A 78 10.67 -13.41 34.65
N HIS A 79 9.91 -13.58 33.59
CA HIS A 79 8.46 -13.42 33.53
C HIS A 79 7.93 -12.01 33.86
N ASP A 80 8.78 -11.00 33.74
CA ASP A 80 8.35 -9.59 33.79
C ASP A 80 7.68 -9.20 32.46
N PHE A 81 6.36 -9.37 32.39
CA PHE A 81 5.56 -9.11 31.21
C PHE A 81 5.50 -7.63 30.80
N ASP A 82 5.78 -6.71 31.73
CA ASP A 82 5.83 -5.29 31.39
C ASP A 82 7.09 -4.96 30.61
N LYS A 83 8.20 -5.62 30.91
CA LYS A 83 9.42 -5.55 30.07
C LYS A 83 9.21 -6.15 28.69
N VAL A 84 8.49 -7.27 28.60
CA VAL A 84 8.13 -7.87 27.30
C VAL A 84 7.31 -6.91 26.45
N LYS A 85 6.29 -6.27 27.02
CA LYS A 85 5.49 -5.24 26.32
C LYS A 85 6.34 -4.04 25.92
N LYS A 86 7.20 -3.57 26.82
CA LYS A 86 8.11 -2.44 26.53
C LYS A 86 9.07 -2.76 25.39
N LEU A 87 9.60 -3.97 25.33
CA LEU A 87 10.42 -4.44 24.23
C LEU A 87 9.68 -4.33 22.90
N ASP A 88 8.46 -4.82 22.84
CA ASP A 88 7.64 -4.79 21.63
C ASP A 88 7.38 -3.34 21.16
N ILE A 89 7.11 -2.42 22.08
CA ILE A 89 6.95 -0.99 21.80
C ILE A 89 8.24 -0.40 21.24
N MET A 90 9.35 -0.58 21.93
CA MET A 90 10.64 0.00 21.55
C MET A 90 11.12 -0.50 20.18
N VAL A 91 10.89 -1.78 19.87
CA VAL A 91 11.25 -2.32 18.54
C VAL A 91 10.35 -1.75 17.47
N SER A 92 9.03 -1.64 17.73
CA SER A 92 8.07 -1.01 16.80
C SER A 92 8.52 0.40 16.44
N GLU A 93 8.79 1.23 17.42
CA GLU A 93 9.25 2.61 17.24
C GLU A 93 10.56 2.70 16.45
N ARG A 94 11.54 1.85 16.76
CA ARG A 94 12.82 1.79 16.05
C ARG A 94 12.69 1.33 14.59
N MET A 95 11.66 0.53 14.30
CA MET A 95 11.33 0.09 12.94
C MET A 95 10.46 1.09 12.19
N GLY A 96 10.09 2.21 12.81
CA GLY A 96 9.29 3.28 12.20
C GLY A 96 7.79 3.01 12.14
N PHE A 97 7.27 2.13 13.02
CA PHE A 97 5.85 1.82 13.07
C PHE A 97 5.18 2.46 14.28
N ASP A 98 4.16 3.27 14.04
CA ASP A 98 3.32 3.86 15.09
C ASP A 98 2.26 2.88 15.61
N LYS A 99 1.87 1.91 14.77
CA LYS A 99 0.79 0.96 15.06
C LYS A 99 1.30 -0.48 15.08
N ARG A 100 0.72 -1.30 15.94
CA ARG A 100 1.04 -2.73 16.06
C ARG A 100 -0.23 -3.57 15.94
N PHE A 101 -0.10 -4.81 15.46
CA PHE A 101 -1.17 -5.79 15.57
C PHE A 101 -1.32 -6.24 17.03
N MET A 102 -2.56 -6.36 17.49
CA MET A 102 -2.84 -6.90 18.83
C MET A 102 -2.48 -8.37 18.94
N VAL A 103 -2.75 -9.12 17.89
CA VAL A 103 -2.51 -10.58 17.82
C VAL A 103 -1.88 -10.90 16.49
N THR A 104 -0.77 -11.63 16.53
CA THR A 104 -0.11 -12.20 15.35
C THR A 104 0.45 -13.57 15.69
N GLY A 105 0.71 -14.37 14.65
CA GLY A 105 1.51 -15.58 14.77
C GLY A 105 3.00 -15.32 14.55
N GLN A 106 3.69 -16.31 14.05
CA GLN A 106 5.10 -16.22 13.67
C GLN A 106 5.32 -15.23 12.50
N THR A 107 4.37 -15.14 11.58
CA THR A 107 4.39 -14.29 10.39
C THR A 107 3.22 -13.31 10.42
N TYR A 108 3.21 -12.38 9.46
CA TYR A 108 2.01 -11.61 9.16
C TYR A 108 0.87 -12.54 8.72
N ASP A 109 -0.37 -12.12 8.95
CA ASP A 109 -1.55 -12.76 8.38
C ASP A 109 -1.50 -12.67 6.85
N ARG A 110 -1.96 -13.73 6.16
CA ARG A 110 -1.99 -13.78 4.68
C ARG A 110 -2.90 -12.71 4.06
N LYS A 111 -3.81 -12.14 4.82
CA LYS A 111 -4.59 -10.99 4.36
C LYS A 111 -3.71 -9.77 4.07
N VAL A 112 -2.68 -9.52 4.89
CA VAL A 112 -1.74 -8.42 4.65
C VAL A 112 -1.00 -8.63 3.32
N ASP A 113 -0.51 -9.85 3.07
CA ASP A 113 0.14 -10.19 1.81
C ASP A 113 -0.82 -10.02 0.62
N ALA A 114 -2.07 -10.48 0.76
CA ALA A 114 -3.08 -10.37 -0.29
C ALA A 114 -3.49 -8.93 -0.58
N GLU A 115 -3.60 -8.10 0.44
CA GLU A 115 -3.91 -6.67 0.30
C GLU A 115 -2.81 -5.90 -0.44
N ILE A 116 -1.54 -6.25 -0.20
CA ILE A 116 -0.40 -5.65 -0.92
C ILE A 116 -0.32 -6.20 -2.35
N LEU A 117 -0.60 -7.48 -2.55
CA LEU A 117 -0.59 -8.10 -3.89
C LEU A 117 -1.68 -7.57 -4.80
N ALA A 118 -2.79 -7.09 -4.25
CA ALA A 118 -3.93 -6.56 -5.01
C ALA A 118 -3.70 -5.13 -5.56
N LEU A 119 -2.60 -4.47 -5.17
CA LEU A 119 -2.14 -3.21 -5.74
C LEU A 119 -1.53 -3.40 -7.13
#